data_62be8fc13b421f68ca2c73012d69af60
#
_entry.id   62be8fc13b421f68ca2c73012d69af60
#
_cell.length_a   1.000
_cell.length_b   1.000
_cell.length_c   1.000
_cell.angle_alpha   90.00
_cell.angle_beta   90.00
_cell.angle_gamma   90.00
#
_symmetry.space_group_name_H-M   'P 1'
#
loop_
_entity.id
_entity.type
_entity.pdbx_description
1 polymer ?
#
loop_
_entity_poly.entity_id
_entity_poly.type
_entity_poly.pdbx_seq_one_letter_code
_entity_poly.pdbx_strand_id
1 'polypeptide(L)'
;MTILVTGGAGYIGAHVVRLLQERGEKVVVVDDLSTGRAERVGGATLVEVDVAAPEAVDVLTRALAEHDVRAVIHFAARKQVGESVEKPAWYYQQNVGGFTNLVTAMQAAGVDRLVFSSSAATYGMPSVSLVEEKLHAEPINPYGETKLVGEWLGRAAGRAWGLRFVALRYFNVAGAGWPELGDPAVLNLVPMVLDRLERGEQPKIFGDDYPTPDGTCIRDYIHVLDLAHAHLAALGYLDVDERPFDVFNVGTGQGSSVREVIDEIGRVSGLDVTPEVLPRRAGDPPQLVGDPRRINELFGWTATKGLPEIISSAWDAWQAGPRRIEVGASGGAEGAAEV
;
A
#
# COMPACT_ATOMS: atom_id res chain seq x y z
N MET A 1 22.59 -8.01 -3.07
CA MET A 1 21.92 -8.68 -4.24
C MET A 1 21.21 -7.65 -5.10
N THR A 2 20.65 -8.03 -6.29
CA THR A 2 19.81 -7.11 -7.07
C THR A 2 18.33 -7.41 -6.81
N ILE A 3 17.55 -6.38 -6.51
CA ILE A 3 16.13 -6.48 -6.22
C ILE A 3 15.36 -5.62 -7.23
N LEU A 4 14.33 -6.19 -7.85
CA LEU A 4 13.42 -5.44 -8.71
C LEU A 4 12.20 -5.00 -7.90
N VAL A 5 11.86 -3.72 -8.00
CA VAL A 5 10.71 -3.12 -7.31
C VAL A 5 9.77 -2.54 -8.35
N THR A 6 8.61 -3.16 -8.54
CA THR A 6 7.57 -2.58 -9.40
C THR A 6 6.75 -1.57 -8.61
N GLY A 7 6.36 -0.45 -9.22
CA GLY A 7 5.73 0.66 -8.49
C GLY A 7 6.71 1.37 -7.54
N GLY A 8 8.02 1.27 -7.82
CA GLY A 8 9.08 1.80 -6.97
C GLY A 8 9.19 3.33 -6.97
N ALA A 9 8.58 4.01 -7.92
CA ALA A 9 8.50 5.47 -7.97
C ALA A 9 7.28 6.04 -7.21
N GLY A 10 6.39 5.16 -6.72
CA GLY A 10 5.21 5.51 -5.93
C GLY A 10 5.52 5.81 -4.47
N TYR A 11 4.47 6.03 -3.67
CA TYR A 11 4.59 6.40 -2.25
C TYR A 11 5.35 5.35 -1.42
N ILE A 12 4.82 4.13 -1.32
CA ILE A 12 5.43 3.07 -0.49
C ILE A 12 6.71 2.53 -1.15
N GLY A 13 6.65 2.33 -2.48
CA GLY A 13 7.77 1.77 -3.24
C GLY A 13 9.05 2.58 -3.13
N ALA A 14 8.96 3.92 -3.17
CA ALA A 14 10.13 4.80 -3.05
C ALA A 14 10.82 4.69 -1.67
N HIS A 15 10.06 4.49 -0.59
CA HIS A 15 10.64 4.23 0.73
C HIS A 15 11.41 2.90 0.76
N VAL A 16 10.85 1.86 0.14
CA VAL A 16 11.52 0.56 0.03
C VAL A 16 12.78 0.65 -0.83
N VAL A 17 12.71 1.33 -1.98
CA VAL A 17 13.86 1.57 -2.86
C VAL A 17 14.99 2.25 -2.08
N ARG A 18 14.69 3.31 -1.34
CA ARG A 18 15.69 4.04 -0.55
C ARG A 18 16.31 3.17 0.53
N LEU A 19 15.52 2.43 1.30
CA LEU A 19 16.03 1.53 2.33
C LEU A 19 16.92 0.41 1.75
N LEU A 20 16.57 -0.13 0.59
CA LEU A 20 17.41 -1.12 -0.11
C LEU A 20 18.75 -0.51 -0.53
N GLN A 21 18.74 0.71 -1.08
CA GLN A 21 19.96 1.45 -1.44
C GLN A 21 20.84 1.74 -0.22
N GLU A 22 20.25 2.17 0.91
CA GLU A 22 20.97 2.41 2.17
C GLU A 22 21.61 1.13 2.75
N ARG A 23 21.04 -0.06 2.42
CA ARG A 23 21.65 -1.36 2.73
C ARG A 23 22.71 -1.80 1.72
N GLY A 24 23.02 -0.99 0.69
CA GLY A 24 23.98 -1.34 -0.36
C GLY A 24 23.47 -2.33 -1.39
N GLU A 25 22.14 -2.56 -1.44
CA GLU A 25 21.53 -3.41 -2.47
C GLU A 25 21.44 -2.69 -3.81
N LYS A 26 21.58 -3.42 -4.91
CA LYS A 26 21.27 -2.89 -6.24
C LYS A 26 19.77 -2.96 -6.47
N VAL A 27 19.19 -1.87 -6.95
CA VAL A 27 17.74 -1.79 -7.17
C VAL A 27 17.44 -1.46 -8.64
N VAL A 28 16.51 -2.21 -9.21
CA VAL A 28 15.88 -1.92 -10.49
C VAL A 28 14.42 -1.57 -10.20
N VAL A 29 13.98 -0.40 -10.62
CA VAL A 29 12.60 0.05 -10.49
C VAL A 29 11.88 -0.13 -11.81
N VAL A 30 10.68 -0.71 -11.76
CA VAL A 30 9.74 -0.76 -12.88
C VAL A 30 8.51 0.07 -12.49
N ASP A 31 8.19 1.09 -13.27
CA ASP A 31 7.08 2.01 -12.98
C ASP A 31 6.57 2.62 -14.28
N ASP A 32 5.26 2.86 -14.42
CA ASP A 32 4.67 3.57 -15.57
C ASP A 32 4.63 5.08 -15.37
N LEU A 33 5.08 5.55 -14.21
CA LEU A 33 5.07 6.96 -13.78
C LEU A 33 3.69 7.64 -13.82
N SER A 34 2.61 6.86 -13.92
CA SER A 34 1.25 7.41 -13.94
C SER A 34 0.87 8.11 -12.62
N THR A 35 1.41 7.63 -11.51
CA THR A 35 1.28 8.23 -10.17
C THR A 35 2.61 8.32 -9.44
N GLY A 36 3.63 7.63 -9.93
CA GLY A 36 5.01 7.71 -9.46
C GLY A 36 5.77 8.90 -10.05
N ARG A 37 6.98 9.15 -9.54
CA ARG A 37 7.89 10.18 -10.03
C ARG A 37 9.30 9.66 -10.10
N ALA A 38 9.98 9.87 -11.23
CA ALA A 38 11.34 9.38 -11.46
C ALA A 38 12.35 9.88 -10.40
N GLU A 39 12.17 11.11 -9.89
CA GLU A 39 13.06 11.68 -8.87
C GLU A 39 13.07 10.91 -7.54
N ARG A 40 12.03 10.12 -7.28
CA ARG A 40 11.86 9.35 -6.03
C ARG A 40 12.66 8.06 -5.97
N VAL A 41 13.20 7.60 -7.12
CA VAL A 41 13.94 6.34 -7.18
C VAL A 41 15.43 6.49 -6.87
N GLY A 42 15.90 7.73 -6.63
CA GLY A 42 17.32 8.01 -6.35
C GLY A 42 18.22 7.51 -7.47
N GLY A 43 19.29 6.78 -7.14
CA GLY A 43 20.23 6.22 -8.12
C GLY A 43 19.83 4.84 -8.68
N ALA A 44 18.61 4.34 -8.47
CA ALA A 44 18.17 3.07 -9.01
C ALA A 44 18.00 3.11 -10.53
N THR A 45 18.23 1.99 -11.21
CA THR A 45 17.88 1.85 -12.63
C THR A 45 16.36 1.90 -12.77
N LEU A 46 15.84 2.83 -13.58
CA LEU A 46 14.41 2.95 -13.88
C LEU A 46 14.12 2.33 -15.25
N VAL A 47 13.17 1.40 -15.27
CA VAL A 47 12.57 0.81 -16.47
C VAL A 47 11.12 1.29 -16.54
N GLU A 48 10.85 2.21 -17.46
CA GLU A 48 9.53 2.81 -17.63
C GLU A 48 8.65 1.89 -18.48
N VAL A 49 7.67 1.24 -17.84
CA VAL A 49 6.68 0.38 -18.51
C VAL A 49 5.46 0.18 -17.61
N ASP A 50 4.27 0.16 -18.22
CA ASP A 50 3.05 -0.37 -17.59
C ASP A 50 3.14 -1.89 -17.53
N VAL A 51 3.14 -2.46 -16.34
CA VAL A 51 3.21 -3.93 -16.14
C VAL A 51 2.04 -4.67 -16.81
N ALA A 52 0.94 -3.99 -17.12
CA ALA A 52 -0.22 -4.55 -17.84
C ALA A 52 -0.14 -4.37 -19.37
N ALA A 53 0.90 -3.70 -19.88
CA ALA A 53 1.07 -3.52 -21.33
C ALA A 53 1.35 -4.85 -22.04
N PRO A 54 1.00 -4.97 -23.33
CA PRO A 54 1.23 -6.19 -24.12
C PRO A 54 2.71 -6.63 -24.16
N GLU A 55 3.64 -5.67 -24.19
CA GLU A 55 5.10 -5.90 -24.22
C GLU A 55 5.72 -6.16 -22.84
N ALA A 56 4.95 -6.04 -21.76
CA ALA A 56 5.47 -6.07 -20.40
C ALA A 56 6.23 -7.36 -20.08
N VAL A 57 5.77 -8.52 -20.55
CA VAL A 57 6.45 -9.80 -20.30
C VAL A 57 7.87 -9.78 -20.84
N ASP A 58 8.07 -9.32 -22.07
CA ASP A 58 9.39 -9.27 -22.72
C ASP A 58 10.32 -8.24 -22.05
N VAL A 59 9.76 -7.06 -21.69
CA VAL A 59 10.52 -5.99 -21.01
C VAL A 59 10.95 -6.45 -19.62
N LEU A 60 10.03 -7.02 -18.85
CA LEU A 60 10.29 -7.53 -17.50
C LEU A 60 11.29 -8.70 -17.52
N THR A 61 11.14 -9.66 -18.45
CA THR A 61 12.07 -10.81 -18.58
C THR A 61 13.48 -10.31 -18.85
N ARG A 62 13.64 -9.34 -19.76
CA ARG A 62 14.96 -8.74 -20.04
C ARG A 62 15.52 -8.02 -18.81
N ALA A 63 14.74 -7.18 -18.16
CA ALA A 63 15.19 -6.46 -16.98
C ALA A 63 15.63 -7.41 -15.85
N LEU A 64 14.88 -8.49 -15.61
CA LEU A 64 15.22 -9.52 -14.63
C LEU A 64 16.55 -10.20 -14.95
N ALA A 65 16.80 -10.55 -16.22
CA ALA A 65 18.01 -11.25 -16.66
C ALA A 65 19.23 -10.31 -16.75
N GLU A 66 19.12 -9.15 -17.39
CA GLU A 66 20.22 -8.21 -17.60
C GLU A 66 20.80 -7.66 -16.30
N HIS A 67 19.96 -7.50 -15.27
CA HIS A 67 20.38 -6.99 -13.96
C HIS A 67 20.66 -8.09 -12.92
N ASP A 68 20.64 -9.37 -13.29
CA ASP A 68 20.83 -10.51 -12.36
C ASP A 68 19.93 -10.37 -11.11
N VAL A 69 18.64 -10.12 -11.34
CA VAL A 69 17.66 -9.93 -10.28
C VAL A 69 17.45 -11.22 -9.50
N ARG A 70 17.44 -11.14 -8.17
CA ARG A 70 17.30 -12.29 -7.27
C ARG A 70 15.97 -12.34 -6.52
N ALA A 71 15.29 -11.21 -6.42
CA ALA A 71 14.00 -11.12 -5.78
C ALA A 71 13.19 -9.93 -6.33
N VAL A 72 11.89 -10.01 -6.21
CA VAL A 72 10.96 -8.96 -6.64
C VAL A 72 10.10 -8.50 -5.46
N ILE A 73 9.86 -7.19 -5.37
CA ILE A 73 8.82 -6.60 -4.53
C ILE A 73 7.82 -5.92 -5.46
N HIS A 74 6.56 -6.31 -5.37
CA HIS A 74 5.52 -5.85 -6.29
C HIS A 74 4.54 -4.89 -5.62
N PHE A 75 4.65 -3.59 -5.95
CA PHE A 75 3.71 -2.54 -5.55
C PHE A 75 2.80 -2.07 -6.69
N ALA A 76 3.22 -2.20 -7.95
CA ALA A 76 2.50 -1.65 -9.09
C ALA A 76 1.05 -2.16 -9.13
N ALA A 77 0.09 -1.25 -8.88
CA ALA A 77 -1.34 -1.53 -8.91
C ALA A 77 -2.14 -0.23 -8.89
N ARG A 78 -3.35 -0.25 -9.46
CA ARG A 78 -4.37 0.78 -9.23
C ARG A 78 -5.02 0.50 -7.87
N LYS A 79 -5.20 1.53 -7.03
CA LYS A 79 -5.52 1.35 -5.60
C LYS A 79 -6.81 2.03 -5.12
N GLN A 80 -7.49 2.81 -5.96
CA GLN A 80 -8.66 3.56 -5.56
C GLN A 80 -9.91 2.67 -5.53
N VAL A 81 -10.49 2.48 -4.34
CA VAL A 81 -11.67 1.62 -4.14
C VAL A 81 -12.87 2.13 -4.95
N GLY A 82 -13.19 3.42 -4.89
CA GLY A 82 -14.29 4.02 -5.64
C GLY A 82 -14.12 3.85 -7.16
N GLU A 83 -12.95 4.18 -7.70
CA GLU A 83 -12.65 3.98 -9.11
C GLU A 83 -12.75 2.50 -9.52
N SER A 84 -12.41 1.57 -8.63
CA SER A 84 -12.51 0.14 -8.91
C SER A 84 -13.96 -0.30 -9.13
N VAL A 85 -14.90 0.30 -8.41
CA VAL A 85 -16.35 0.03 -8.59
C VAL A 85 -16.85 0.61 -9.92
N GLU A 86 -16.34 1.78 -10.31
CA GLU A 86 -16.71 2.43 -11.57
C GLU A 86 -16.08 1.75 -12.80
N LYS A 87 -14.83 1.24 -12.65
CA LYS A 87 -14.03 0.67 -13.75
C LYS A 87 -13.53 -0.74 -13.45
N PRO A 88 -14.38 -1.70 -13.08
CA PRO A 88 -13.94 -3.01 -12.59
C PRO A 88 -13.06 -3.78 -13.58
N ALA A 89 -13.46 -3.84 -14.85
CA ALA A 89 -12.70 -4.55 -15.88
C ALA A 89 -11.29 -3.97 -16.06
N TRP A 90 -11.14 -2.65 -15.99
CA TRP A 90 -9.85 -1.99 -16.07
C TRP A 90 -8.97 -2.31 -14.85
N TYR A 91 -9.56 -2.36 -13.63
CA TYR A 91 -8.84 -2.77 -12.43
C TYR A 91 -8.33 -4.21 -12.52
N TYR A 92 -9.14 -5.12 -13.04
CA TYR A 92 -8.70 -6.50 -13.28
C TYR A 92 -7.58 -6.56 -14.33
N GLN A 93 -7.70 -5.83 -15.43
CA GLN A 93 -6.65 -5.76 -16.43
C GLN A 93 -5.35 -5.22 -15.87
N GLN A 94 -5.39 -4.12 -15.13
CA GLN A 94 -4.21 -3.48 -14.56
C GLN A 94 -3.61 -4.32 -13.44
N ASN A 95 -4.38 -4.72 -12.44
CA ASN A 95 -3.86 -5.35 -11.24
C ASN A 95 -3.60 -6.85 -11.43
N VAL A 96 -4.56 -7.58 -12.02
CA VAL A 96 -4.41 -9.04 -12.23
C VAL A 96 -3.62 -9.31 -13.48
N GLY A 97 -3.91 -8.63 -14.59
CA GLY A 97 -3.18 -8.77 -15.85
C GLY A 97 -1.71 -8.39 -15.67
N GLY A 98 -1.43 -7.22 -15.08
CA GLY A 98 -0.06 -6.77 -14.80
C GLY A 98 0.71 -7.72 -13.89
N PHE A 99 0.08 -8.22 -12.85
CA PHE A 99 0.69 -9.22 -11.96
C PHE A 99 0.95 -10.56 -12.66
N THR A 100 0.04 -10.99 -13.53
CA THR A 100 0.21 -12.20 -14.36
C THR A 100 1.43 -12.06 -15.28
N ASN A 101 1.59 -10.89 -15.93
CA ASN A 101 2.76 -10.61 -16.77
C ASN A 101 4.07 -10.69 -15.96
N LEU A 102 4.09 -10.11 -14.75
CA LEU A 102 5.25 -10.19 -13.87
C LEU A 102 5.60 -11.64 -13.48
N VAL A 103 4.62 -12.43 -13.03
CA VAL A 103 4.84 -13.83 -12.63
C VAL A 103 5.33 -14.67 -13.82
N THR A 104 4.81 -14.41 -15.02
CA THR A 104 5.28 -15.06 -16.27
C THR A 104 6.73 -14.71 -16.57
N ALA A 105 7.10 -13.43 -16.48
CA ALA A 105 8.46 -12.96 -16.68
C ALA A 105 9.44 -13.54 -15.64
N MET A 106 9.03 -13.61 -14.38
CA MET A 106 9.82 -14.22 -13.29
C MET A 106 10.09 -15.70 -13.56
N GLN A 107 9.08 -16.46 -13.99
CA GLN A 107 9.24 -17.86 -14.34
C GLN A 107 10.22 -18.02 -15.51
N ALA A 108 10.09 -17.20 -16.55
CA ALA A 108 10.98 -17.24 -17.73
C ALA A 108 12.43 -16.88 -17.38
N ALA A 109 12.64 -15.94 -16.46
CA ALA A 109 13.97 -15.51 -16.00
C ALA A 109 14.55 -16.37 -14.87
N GLY A 110 13.80 -17.33 -14.32
CA GLY A 110 14.23 -18.17 -13.20
C GLY A 110 14.34 -17.43 -11.86
N VAL A 111 13.55 -16.36 -11.67
CA VAL A 111 13.49 -15.60 -10.40
C VAL A 111 12.34 -16.13 -9.54
N ASP A 112 12.65 -16.67 -8.37
CA ASP A 112 11.73 -17.45 -7.55
C ASP A 112 11.32 -16.81 -6.22
N ARG A 113 11.63 -15.53 -5.97
CA ARG A 113 11.32 -14.83 -4.71
C ARG A 113 10.47 -13.61 -4.97
N LEU A 114 9.28 -13.56 -4.36
CA LEU A 114 8.32 -12.47 -4.56
C LEU A 114 7.65 -12.04 -3.25
N VAL A 115 7.79 -10.76 -2.93
CA VAL A 115 6.97 -10.08 -1.92
C VAL A 115 5.88 -9.30 -2.64
N PHE A 116 4.63 -9.58 -2.31
CA PHE A 116 3.45 -9.00 -2.92
C PHE A 116 2.74 -8.05 -1.95
N SER A 117 2.53 -6.82 -2.39
CA SER A 117 1.72 -5.84 -1.67
C SER A 117 0.24 -6.17 -1.82
N SER A 118 -0.30 -6.91 -0.84
CA SER A 118 -1.72 -7.18 -0.68
C SER A 118 -2.40 -6.06 0.12
N SER A 119 -3.60 -6.28 0.62
CA SER A 119 -4.39 -5.23 1.30
C SER A 119 -5.36 -5.83 2.30
N ALA A 120 -5.66 -5.08 3.38
CA ALA A 120 -6.77 -5.35 4.28
C ALA A 120 -8.14 -5.36 3.56
N ALA A 121 -8.25 -4.72 2.39
CA ALA A 121 -9.47 -4.76 1.57
C ALA A 121 -9.88 -6.18 1.13
N THR A 122 -8.97 -7.15 1.18
CA THR A 122 -9.29 -8.57 0.96
C THR A 122 -10.26 -9.15 1.99
N TYR A 123 -10.33 -8.57 3.19
CA TYR A 123 -11.23 -9.04 4.25
C TYR A 123 -12.68 -8.55 4.10
N GLY A 124 -12.91 -7.48 3.32
CA GLY A 124 -14.24 -6.90 3.16
C GLY A 124 -14.78 -6.30 4.46
N MET A 125 -15.94 -6.79 4.92
CA MET A 125 -16.60 -6.35 6.15
C MET A 125 -16.56 -7.44 7.22
N PRO A 126 -15.43 -7.62 7.92
CA PRO A 126 -15.32 -8.64 8.95
C PRO A 126 -16.24 -8.36 10.14
N SER A 127 -16.79 -9.42 10.72
CA SER A 127 -17.63 -9.33 11.94
C SER A 127 -16.81 -9.19 13.24
N VAL A 128 -15.46 -9.19 13.12
CA VAL A 128 -14.53 -9.09 14.24
C VAL A 128 -13.76 -7.77 14.15
N SER A 129 -13.43 -7.19 15.29
CA SER A 129 -12.71 -5.91 15.36
C SER A 129 -11.19 -6.06 15.17
N LEU A 130 -10.63 -7.22 15.53
CA LEU A 130 -9.22 -7.58 15.32
C LEU A 130 -9.15 -8.74 14.32
N VAL A 131 -8.51 -8.51 13.18
CA VAL A 131 -8.53 -9.41 12.04
C VAL A 131 -7.24 -10.23 11.99
N GLU A 132 -7.37 -11.57 12.04
CA GLU A 132 -6.28 -12.51 11.84
C GLU A 132 -6.22 -12.99 10.38
N GLU A 133 -5.04 -13.43 9.88
CA GLU A 133 -4.84 -13.88 8.49
C GLU A 133 -5.67 -15.10 8.12
N LYS A 134 -6.05 -15.93 9.11
CA LYS A 134 -6.91 -17.12 8.91
C LYS A 134 -8.38 -16.77 8.66
N LEU A 135 -8.80 -15.50 8.90
CA LEU A 135 -10.16 -15.08 8.60
C LEU A 135 -10.42 -15.23 7.10
N HIS A 136 -11.62 -15.72 6.79
CA HIS A 136 -12.04 -15.85 5.40
C HIS A 136 -12.00 -14.48 4.70
N ALA A 137 -11.29 -14.42 3.58
CA ALA A 137 -11.23 -13.22 2.76
C ALA A 137 -12.47 -13.13 1.87
N GLU A 138 -13.24 -12.07 2.02
CA GLU A 138 -14.49 -11.82 1.29
C GLU A 138 -14.55 -10.35 0.87
N PRO A 139 -13.74 -9.96 -0.14
CA PRO A 139 -13.66 -8.57 -0.58
C PRO A 139 -15.02 -8.10 -1.12
N ILE A 140 -15.35 -6.83 -0.86
CA ILE A 140 -16.62 -6.20 -1.24
C ILE A 140 -16.48 -5.20 -2.39
N ASN A 141 -15.28 -5.10 -2.98
CA ASN A 141 -15.00 -4.22 -4.10
C ASN A 141 -13.94 -4.83 -5.02
N PRO A 142 -13.92 -4.43 -6.31
CA PRO A 142 -12.99 -4.98 -7.30
C PRO A 142 -11.51 -4.78 -6.95
N TYR A 143 -11.13 -3.70 -6.26
CA TYR A 143 -9.75 -3.54 -5.78
C TYR A 143 -9.35 -4.67 -4.83
N GLY A 144 -10.15 -4.91 -3.79
CA GLY A 144 -9.92 -6.01 -2.84
C GLY A 144 -9.93 -7.38 -3.52
N GLU A 145 -10.84 -7.59 -4.46
CA GLU A 145 -10.90 -8.82 -5.27
C GLU A 145 -9.59 -9.03 -6.04
N THR A 146 -9.06 -7.99 -6.72
CA THR A 146 -7.81 -8.13 -7.48
C THR A 146 -6.62 -8.45 -6.59
N LYS A 147 -6.58 -7.94 -5.35
CA LYS A 147 -5.52 -8.28 -4.39
C LYS A 147 -5.63 -9.75 -3.95
N LEU A 148 -6.83 -10.23 -3.66
CA LEU A 148 -7.07 -11.64 -3.31
C LEU A 148 -6.74 -12.59 -4.47
N VAL A 149 -7.09 -12.23 -5.71
CA VAL A 149 -6.71 -13.00 -6.91
C VAL A 149 -5.18 -13.05 -7.06
N GLY A 150 -4.47 -11.96 -6.75
CA GLY A 150 -3.01 -11.94 -6.71
C GLY A 150 -2.43 -12.95 -5.71
N GLU A 151 -3.00 -13.05 -4.51
CA GLU A 151 -2.60 -14.06 -3.52
C GLU A 151 -2.83 -15.48 -4.04
N TRP A 152 -3.96 -15.74 -4.69
CA TRP A 152 -4.25 -17.05 -5.28
C TRP A 152 -3.27 -17.40 -6.41
N LEU A 153 -2.94 -16.45 -7.28
CA LEU A 153 -1.97 -16.65 -8.36
C LEU A 153 -0.57 -16.96 -7.80
N GLY A 154 -0.09 -16.18 -6.81
CA GLY A 154 1.18 -16.42 -6.15
C GLY A 154 1.27 -17.82 -5.53
N ARG A 155 0.20 -18.25 -4.83
CA ARG A 155 0.11 -19.61 -4.28
C ARG A 155 0.08 -20.69 -5.36
N ALA A 156 -0.61 -20.44 -6.47
CA ALA A 156 -0.65 -21.39 -7.59
C ALA A 156 0.72 -21.52 -8.26
N ALA A 157 1.43 -20.41 -8.48
CA ALA A 157 2.79 -20.39 -9.02
C ALA A 157 3.78 -21.10 -8.08
N GLY A 158 3.64 -20.93 -6.75
CA GLY A 158 4.43 -21.68 -5.77
C GLY A 158 4.30 -23.19 -5.92
N ARG A 159 3.08 -23.70 -6.13
CA ARG A 159 2.81 -25.12 -6.36
C ARG A 159 3.30 -25.62 -7.71
N ALA A 160 3.24 -24.76 -8.73
CA ALA A 160 3.54 -25.15 -10.10
C ALA A 160 5.04 -25.20 -10.41
N TRP A 161 5.82 -24.24 -9.93
CA TRP A 161 7.25 -24.11 -10.27
C TRP A 161 8.13 -23.60 -9.11
N GLY A 162 7.60 -23.58 -7.88
CA GLY A 162 8.41 -23.30 -6.69
C GLY A 162 8.60 -21.81 -6.38
N LEU A 163 7.73 -20.92 -6.86
CA LEU A 163 7.75 -19.52 -6.45
C LEU A 163 7.62 -19.43 -4.93
N ARG A 164 8.60 -18.83 -4.27
CA ARG A 164 8.52 -18.45 -2.86
C ARG A 164 7.85 -17.10 -2.76
N PHE A 165 6.67 -17.08 -2.18
CA PHE A 165 5.75 -15.96 -2.25
C PHE A 165 5.25 -15.55 -0.87
N VAL A 166 5.43 -14.29 -0.53
CA VAL A 166 4.85 -13.67 0.67
C VAL A 166 3.92 -12.53 0.26
N ALA A 167 2.67 -12.58 0.72
CA ALA A 167 1.70 -11.49 0.60
C ALA A 167 1.61 -10.71 1.91
N LEU A 168 1.72 -9.40 1.85
CA LEU A 168 1.58 -8.49 2.98
C LEU A 168 0.24 -7.75 2.87
N ARG A 169 -0.71 -8.08 3.74
CA ARG A 169 -1.99 -7.38 3.87
C ARG A 169 -1.81 -6.22 4.82
N TYR A 170 -1.58 -5.03 4.32
CA TYR A 170 -1.46 -3.83 5.15
C TYR A 170 -2.75 -3.00 5.15
N PHE A 171 -2.86 -2.18 6.18
CA PHE A 171 -4.00 -1.34 6.49
C PHE A 171 -3.79 0.09 6.01
N ASN A 172 -4.14 1.11 6.78
CA ASN A 172 -4.04 2.49 6.37
C ASN A 172 -2.61 3.01 6.52
N VAL A 173 -1.96 3.33 5.41
CA VAL A 173 -0.56 3.79 5.40
C VAL A 173 -0.52 5.31 5.40
N ALA A 174 0.27 5.90 6.31
CA ALA A 174 0.47 7.34 6.37
C ALA A 174 1.89 7.68 6.88
N GLY A 175 2.22 8.97 6.91
CA GLY A 175 3.53 9.45 7.33
C GLY A 175 4.54 9.57 6.18
N ALA A 176 5.77 9.93 6.52
CA ALA A 176 6.89 9.98 5.59
C ALA A 176 8.19 9.61 6.31
N GLY A 177 8.99 8.75 5.70
CA GLY A 177 10.33 8.44 6.22
C GLY A 177 11.32 9.56 5.94
N TRP A 178 11.10 10.29 4.87
CA TRP A 178 11.86 11.46 4.43
C TRP A 178 10.88 12.50 3.86
N PRO A 179 11.10 13.80 4.09
CA PRO A 179 10.16 14.83 3.65
C PRO A 179 9.86 14.81 2.15
N GLU A 180 10.87 14.52 1.32
CA GLU A 180 10.74 14.45 -0.14
C GLU A 180 9.98 13.21 -0.63
N LEU A 181 9.75 12.22 0.25
CA LEU A 181 9.02 10.99 -0.02
C LEU A 181 7.61 10.97 0.60
N GLY A 182 7.04 12.10 0.99
CA GLY A 182 5.64 12.20 1.42
C GLY A 182 4.66 11.63 0.40
N ASP A 183 3.42 11.31 0.84
CA ASP A 183 2.39 10.81 -0.09
C ASP A 183 2.06 11.89 -1.14
N PRO A 184 2.32 11.62 -2.43
CA PRO A 184 2.09 12.62 -3.48
C PRO A 184 0.62 12.73 -3.90
N ALA A 185 -0.23 11.79 -3.47
CA ALA A 185 -1.62 11.69 -3.89
C ALA A 185 -2.59 12.04 -2.75
N VAL A 186 -3.56 12.92 -3.03
CA VAL A 186 -4.61 13.30 -2.08
C VAL A 186 -5.73 12.25 -2.16
N LEU A 187 -5.44 11.01 -1.72
CA LEU A 187 -6.35 9.87 -1.82
C LEU A 187 -6.64 9.18 -0.49
N ASN A 188 -5.80 9.40 0.53
CA ASN A 188 -5.94 8.83 1.87
C ASN A 188 -6.36 9.92 2.87
N LEU A 189 -6.90 9.51 4.04
CA LEU A 189 -7.44 10.44 5.03
C LEU A 189 -6.46 11.57 5.38
N VAL A 190 -5.21 11.24 5.72
CA VAL A 190 -4.23 12.26 6.16
C VAL A 190 -3.96 13.31 5.08
N PRO A 191 -3.55 12.97 3.83
CA PRO A 191 -3.35 13.98 2.80
C PRO A 191 -4.64 14.70 2.40
N MET A 192 -5.82 14.04 2.47
CA MET A 192 -7.11 14.71 2.21
C MET A 192 -7.45 15.78 3.25
N VAL A 193 -7.20 15.50 4.52
CA VAL A 193 -7.39 16.49 5.59
C VAL A 193 -6.43 17.66 5.41
N LEU A 194 -5.14 17.38 5.18
CA LEU A 194 -4.13 18.42 4.99
C LEU A 194 -4.42 19.31 3.78
N ASP A 195 -4.87 18.73 2.66
CA ASP A 195 -5.25 19.46 1.46
C ASP A 195 -6.46 20.38 1.68
N ARG A 196 -7.48 19.91 2.41
CA ARG A 196 -8.62 20.75 2.77
C ARG A 196 -8.24 21.90 3.68
N LEU A 197 -7.44 21.63 4.70
CA LEU A 197 -6.95 22.67 5.63
C LEU A 197 -6.13 23.75 4.90
N GLU A 198 -5.30 23.36 3.94
CA GLU A 198 -4.54 24.31 3.13
C GLU A 198 -5.43 25.20 2.27
N ARG A 199 -6.58 24.68 1.81
CA ARG A 199 -7.60 25.47 1.09
C ARG A 199 -8.50 26.28 2.00
N GLY A 200 -8.31 26.20 3.33
CA GLY A 200 -9.19 26.86 4.30
C GLY A 200 -10.56 26.21 4.44
N GLU A 201 -10.66 24.93 4.07
CA GLU A 201 -11.89 24.13 4.15
C GLU A 201 -11.88 23.23 5.38
N GLN A 202 -13.07 22.89 5.90
CA GLN A 202 -13.19 21.96 7.03
C GLN A 202 -12.87 20.52 6.62
N PRO A 203 -12.17 19.71 7.45
CA PRO A 203 -12.09 18.27 7.30
C PRO A 203 -13.48 17.62 7.27
N LYS A 204 -13.61 16.47 6.60
CA LYS A 204 -14.89 15.73 6.55
C LYS A 204 -14.82 14.44 7.35
N ILE A 205 -15.86 14.18 8.15
CA ILE A 205 -16.13 12.92 8.83
C ILE A 205 -17.38 12.29 8.22
N PHE A 206 -17.30 11.03 7.79
CA PHE A 206 -18.42 10.30 7.21
C PHE A 206 -19.05 9.35 8.23
N GLY A 207 -20.07 9.84 8.94
CA GLY A 207 -20.75 9.18 10.05
C GLY A 207 -20.06 9.41 11.39
N ASP A 208 -20.86 9.78 12.38
CA ASP A 208 -20.47 9.97 13.78
C ASP A 208 -21.34 9.16 14.75
N ASP A 209 -22.05 8.18 14.20
CA ASP A 209 -23.02 7.33 14.89
C ASP A 209 -22.66 5.82 14.81
N TYR A 210 -21.39 5.48 14.43
CA TYR A 210 -20.90 4.11 14.48
C TYR A 210 -20.83 3.59 15.92
N PRO A 211 -20.94 2.26 16.15
CA PRO A 211 -20.80 1.66 17.48
C PRO A 211 -19.32 1.64 17.94
N THR A 212 -18.70 2.80 17.99
CA THR A 212 -17.32 3.07 18.40
C THR A 212 -17.30 4.12 19.52
N PRO A 213 -16.22 4.30 20.28
CA PRO A 213 -16.21 5.22 21.43
C PRO A 213 -16.58 6.66 21.12
N ASP A 214 -16.21 7.18 19.95
CA ASP A 214 -16.47 8.55 19.51
C ASP A 214 -17.45 8.66 18.34
N GLY A 215 -18.02 7.51 17.94
CA GLY A 215 -18.99 7.42 16.85
C GLY A 215 -18.36 7.39 15.46
N THR A 216 -17.04 7.55 15.30
CA THR A 216 -16.38 7.51 14.00
C THR A 216 -15.68 6.17 13.73
N CYS A 217 -15.40 5.84 12.46
CA CYS A 217 -14.74 4.60 12.10
C CYS A 217 -13.34 4.47 12.71
N ILE A 218 -12.96 3.26 13.12
CA ILE A 218 -11.63 2.95 13.64
C ILE A 218 -10.84 2.17 12.59
N ARG A 219 -9.59 2.61 12.32
CA ARG A 219 -8.68 1.97 11.37
C ARG A 219 -7.30 1.78 12.00
N ASP A 220 -6.57 0.79 11.52
CA ASP A 220 -5.17 0.57 11.86
C ASP A 220 -4.29 1.44 10.96
N TYR A 221 -3.62 2.43 11.54
CA TYR A 221 -2.70 3.30 10.81
C TYR A 221 -1.27 2.87 11.05
N ILE A 222 -0.56 2.56 9.96
CA ILE A 222 0.84 2.19 9.99
C ILE A 222 1.71 3.26 9.33
N HIS A 223 2.85 3.56 9.96
CA HIS A 223 3.82 4.46 9.37
C HIS A 223 4.45 3.84 8.12
N VAL A 224 4.55 4.62 7.03
CA VAL A 224 5.11 4.12 5.74
C VAL A 224 6.52 3.54 5.89
N LEU A 225 7.34 4.08 6.78
CA LEU A 225 8.69 3.58 7.03
C LEU A 225 8.68 2.22 7.73
N ASP A 226 7.79 2.01 8.72
CA ASP A 226 7.60 0.70 9.35
C ASP A 226 7.12 -0.33 8.33
N LEU A 227 6.15 0.04 7.47
CA LEU A 227 5.71 -0.82 6.37
C LEU A 227 6.84 -1.14 5.40
N ALA A 228 7.69 -0.17 5.04
CA ALA A 228 8.85 -0.42 4.18
C ALA A 228 9.82 -1.42 4.83
N HIS A 229 10.09 -1.29 6.13
CA HIS A 229 10.89 -2.28 6.88
C HIS A 229 10.24 -3.66 6.90
N ALA A 230 8.90 -3.77 6.97
CA ALA A 230 8.21 -5.06 6.88
C ALA A 230 8.46 -5.76 5.54
N HIS A 231 8.49 -5.00 4.41
CA HIS A 231 8.82 -5.57 3.09
C HIS A 231 10.26 -6.10 3.04
N LEU A 232 11.21 -5.39 3.68
CA LEU A 232 12.59 -5.86 3.75
C LEU A 232 12.73 -7.10 4.66
N ALA A 233 11.96 -7.17 5.73
CA ALA A 233 11.91 -8.35 6.59
C ALA A 233 11.29 -9.56 5.84
N ALA A 234 10.27 -9.32 5.01
CA ALA A 234 9.67 -10.34 4.16
C ALA A 234 10.66 -10.94 3.14
N LEU A 235 11.57 -10.12 2.58
CA LEU A 235 12.66 -10.64 1.74
C LEU A 235 13.57 -11.60 2.52
N GLY A 236 13.96 -11.23 3.76
CA GLY A 236 14.76 -12.09 4.63
C GLY A 236 14.04 -13.39 4.99
N TYR A 237 12.73 -13.34 5.22
CA TYR A 237 11.91 -14.52 5.46
C TYR A 237 11.89 -15.47 4.27
N LEU A 238 11.81 -14.97 3.04
CA LEU A 238 11.89 -15.78 1.83
C LEU A 238 13.24 -16.48 1.63
N ASP A 239 14.30 -16.03 2.31
CA ASP A 239 15.62 -16.68 2.24
C ASP A 239 15.74 -17.91 3.13
N VAL A 240 15.01 -17.97 4.24
CA VAL A 240 15.15 -19.00 5.27
C VAL A 240 13.97 -19.97 5.36
N ASP A 241 12.81 -19.60 4.84
CA ASP A 241 11.61 -20.44 4.87
C ASP A 241 11.41 -21.17 3.54
N GLU A 242 11.26 -22.49 3.60
CA GLU A 242 11.02 -23.32 2.43
C GLU A 242 9.55 -23.38 2.00
N ARG A 243 8.64 -22.70 2.73
CA ARG A 243 7.21 -22.67 2.37
C ARG A 243 7.01 -21.86 1.08
N PRO A 244 6.28 -22.42 0.12
CA PRO A 244 6.08 -21.75 -1.17
C PRO A 244 5.11 -20.58 -1.12
N PHE A 245 4.33 -20.43 -0.02
CA PHE A 245 3.31 -19.37 0.10
C PHE A 245 3.03 -19.04 1.54
N ASP A 246 2.98 -17.76 1.85
CA ASP A 246 2.51 -17.26 3.12
C ASP A 246 1.85 -15.86 3.02
N VAL A 247 0.99 -15.53 4.00
CA VAL A 247 0.26 -14.25 4.09
C VAL A 247 0.44 -13.68 5.49
N PHE A 248 0.66 -12.37 5.58
CA PHE A 248 0.84 -11.67 6.86
C PHE A 248 0.05 -10.36 6.88
N ASN A 249 -0.57 -10.09 8.02
CA ASN A 249 -1.07 -8.75 8.34
C ASN A 249 0.10 -7.84 8.72
N VAL A 250 0.09 -6.63 8.18
CA VAL A 250 1.08 -5.60 8.49
C VAL A 250 0.35 -4.37 9.01
N GLY A 251 0.25 -4.29 10.32
CA GLY A 251 -0.41 -3.22 11.05
C GLY A 251 0.26 -3.01 12.40
N THR A 252 -0.30 -2.12 13.18
CA THR A 252 0.14 -1.84 14.56
C THR A 252 -0.57 -2.72 15.59
N GLY A 253 -1.70 -3.31 15.21
CA GLY A 253 -2.63 -3.96 16.14
C GLY A 253 -3.41 -2.98 17.01
N GLN A 254 -3.25 -1.68 16.76
CA GLN A 254 -3.94 -0.60 17.47
C GLN A 254 -4.75 0.20 16.47
N GLY A 255 -6.01 0.45 16.81
CA GLY A 255 -6.87 1.26 15.99
C GLY A 255 -6.86 2.72 16.44
N SER A 256 -6.95 3.63 15.48
CA SER A 256 -7.28 5.03 15.74
C SER A 256 -8.56 5.42 15.00
N SER A 257 -9.41 6.21 15.65
CA SER A 257 -10.62 6.71 15.02
C SER A 257 -10.33 7.81 14.01
N VAL A 258 -11.23 8.05 13.08
CA VAL A 258 -11.10 9.17 12.13
C VAL A 258 -11.00 10.50 12.89
N ARG A 259 -11.74 10.67 13.99
CA ARG A 259 -11.69 11.87 14.83
C ARG A 259 -10.32 12.03 15.49
N GLU A 260 -9.78 10.97 16.10
CA GLU A 260 -8.43 11.00 16.69
C GLU A 260 -7.35 11.39 15.68
N VAL A 261 -7.44 10.92 14.44
CA VAL A 261 -6.50 11.31 13.37
C VAL A 261 -6.63 12.80 13.04
N ILE A 262 -7.85 13.32 12.91
CA ILE A 262 -8.10 14.75 12.62
C ILE A 262 -7.61 15.61 13.78
N ASP A 263 -7.93 15.24 15.03
CA ASP A 263 -7.51 15.97 16.22
C ASP A 263 -5.99 16.01 16.35
N GLU A 264 -5.30 14.92 16.04
CA GLU A 264 -3.84 14.86 16.03
C GLU A 264 -3.23 15.74 14.93
N ILE A 265 -3.88 15.83 13.75
CA ILE A 265 -3.47 16.78 12.70
C ILE A 265 -3.59 18.22 13.22
N GLY A 266 -4.68 18.57 13.93
CA GLY A 266 -4.84 19.87 14.56
C GLY A 266 -3.77 20.16 15.59
N ARG A 267 -3.44 19.19 16.44
CA ARG A 267 -2.39 19.32 17.45
C ARG A 267 -1.02 19.59 16.84
N VAL A 268 -0.68 18.88 15.75
CA VAL A 268 0.64 19.00 15.09
C VAL A 268 0.74 20.26 14.23
N SER A 269 -0.31 20.58 13.47
CA SER A 269 -0.31 21.72 12.55
C SER A 269 -0.59 23.06 13.21
N GLY A 270 -1.28 23.06 14.35
CA GLY A 270 -1.80 24.27 15.01
C GLY A 270 -3.01 24.90 14.28
N LEU A 271 -3.59 24.20 13.30
CA LEU A 271 -4.74 24.68 12.54
C LEU A 271 -6.07 24.29 13.20
N ASP A 272 -7.13 25.03 12.88
CA ASP A 272 -8.50 24.64 13.26
C ASP A 272 -8.94 23.45 12.39
N VAL A 273 -9.24 22.34 13.03
CA VAL A 273 -9.63 21.07 12.39
C VAL A 273 -11.10 20.72 12.70
N THR A 274 -11.93 21.69 13.08
CA THR A 274 -13.37 21.44 13.31
C THR A 274 -13.99 20.77 12.09
N PRO A 275 -14.48 19.50 12.19
CA PRO A 275 -14.92 18.76 11.04
C PRO A 275 -16.37 19.06 10.64
N GLU A 276 -16.64 18.97 9.35
CA GLU A 276 -17.99 18.80 8.80
C GLU A 276 -18.38 17.32 8.89
N VAL A 277 -19.51 17.01 9.56
CA VAL A 277 -20.02 15.63 9.66
C VAL A 277 -21.01 15.39 8.53
N LEU A 278 -20.78 14.33 7.77
CA LEU A 278 -21.58 13.88 6.64
C LEU A 278 -22.21 12.50 6.95
N PRO A 279 -23.23 12.05 6.20
CA PRO A 279 -23.77 10.71 6.34
C PRO A 279 -22.71 9.62 6.16
N ARG A 280 -22.91 8.44 6.75
CA ARG A 280 -22.03 7.28 6.59
C ARG A 280 -21.84 6.91 5.12
N ARG A 281 -20.65 6.46 4.76
CA ARG A 281 -20.40 5.81 3.47
C ARG A 281 -20.94 4.37 3.49
N ALA A 282 -21.50 3.94 2.39
CA ALA A 282 -21.92 2.54 2.24
C ALA A 282 -20.67 1.64 2.18
N GLY A 283 -20.69 0.56 2.96
CA GLY A 283 -19.60 -0.42 2.99
C GLY A 283 -18.45 -0.12 3.95
N ASP A 284 -18.49 0.98 4.72
CA ASP A 284 -17.48 1.25 5.75
C ASP A 284 -17.72 0.39 7.00
N PRO A 285 -16.81 -0.52 7.39
CA PRO A 285 -16.91 -1.22 8.66
C PRO A 285 -16.65 -0.27 9.83
N PRO A 286 -17.35 -0.43 10.97
CA PRO A 286 -17.10 0.39 12.16
C PRO A 286 -15.66 0.34 12.65
N GLN A 287 -15.01 -0.82 12.54
CA GLN A 287 -13.63 -1.05 12.95
C GLN A 287 -12.95 -2.07 12.05
N LEU A 288 -11.70 -1.78 11.66
CA LEU A 288 -10.84 -2.69 10.92
C LEU A 288 -9.40 -2.53 11.40
N VAL A 289 -8.93 -3.47 12.24
CA VAL A 289 -7.59 -3.49 12.84
C VAL A 289 -6.96 -4.84 12.61
N GLY A 290 -5.70 -4.87 12.17
CA GLY A 290 -4.98 -6.11 11.88
C GLY A 290 -4.32 -6.69 13.12
N ASP A 291 -4.33 -8.02 13.25
CA ASP A 291 -3.52 -8.71 14.25
C ASP A 291 -2.10 -8.92 13.71
N PRO A 292 -1.07 -8.24 14.25
CA PRO A 292 0.29 -8.34 13.74
C PRO A 292 1.12 -9.47 14.39
N ARG A 293 0.54 -10.28 15.28
CA ARG A 293 1.30 -11.29 16.06
C ARG A 293 2.12 -12.20 15.16
N ARG A 294 1.56 -12.63 14.06
CA ARG A 294 2.20 -13.59 13.17
C ARG A 294 3.46 -13.03 12.49
N ILE A 295 3.40 -11.79 11.98
CA ILE A 295 4.58 -11.14 11.38
C ILE A 295 5.62 -10.83 12.47
N ASN A 296 5.19 -10.42 13.67
CA ASN A 296 6.10 -10.16 14.79
C ASN A 296 6.91 -11.40 15.15
N GLU A 297 6.25 -12.56 15.26
CA GLU A 297 6.89 -13.83 15.68
C GLU A 297 7.80 -14.39 14.58
N LEU A 298 7.37 -14.34 13.31
CA LEU A 298 8.09 -15.03 12.24
C LEU A 298 9.15 -14.15 11.55
N PHE A 299 8.96 -12.83 11.51
CA PHE A 299 9.94 -11.92 10.90
C PHE A 299 10.83 -11.22 11.95
N GLY A 300 10.47 -11.29 13.23
CA GLY A 300 11.09 -10.47 14.28
C GLY A 300 10.89 -8.96 14.04
N TRP A 301 9.83 -8.61 13.30
CA TRP A 301 9.49 -7.23 12.95
C TRP A 301 8.30 -6.75 13.77
N THR A 302 8.33 -5.51 14.19
CA THR A 302 7.23 -4.84 14.91
C THR A 302 7.15 -3.40 14.46
N ALA A 303 5.93 -2.88 14.25
CA ALA A 303 5.72 -1.46 14.03
C ALA A 303 6.13 -0.66 15.27
N THR A 304 6.89 0.41 15.08
CA THR A 304 7.48 1.19 16.16
C THR A 304 6.92 2.60 16.29
N LYS A 305 6.26 3.09 15.26
CA LYS A 305 5.76 4.47 15.16
C LYS A 305 4.26 4.51 15.38
N GLY A 306 3.83 5.32 16.35
CA GLY A 306 2.42 5.55 16.65
C GLY A 306 1.80 6.70 15.85
N LEU A 307 0.53 7.00 16.13
CA LEU A 307 -0.21 8.07 15.45
C LEU A 307 0.51 9.44 15.52
N PRO A 308 1.09 9.86 16.66
CA PRO A 308 1.82 11.13 16.71
C PRO A 308 2.98 11.23 15.70
N GLU A 309 3.81 10.20 15.58
CA GLU A 309 4.93 10.17 14.64
C GLU A 309 4.44 10.09 13.19
N ILE A 310 3.37 9.33 12.93
CA ILE A 310 2.73 9.25 11.61
C ILE A 310 2.30 10.65 11.16
N ILE A 311 1.56 11.36 12.00
CA ILE A 311 1.02 12.68 11.63
C ILE A 311 2.10 13.75 11.57
N SER A 312 3.04 13.77 12.53
CA SER A 312 4.16 14.71 12.53
C SER A 312 4.98 14.57 11.24
N SER A 313 5.38 13.37 10.86
CA SER A 313 6.16 13.16 9.64
C SER A 313 5.37 13.47 8.35
N ALA A 314 4.06 13.19 8.34
CA ALA A 314 3.20 13.57 7.21
C ALA A 314 3.10 15.08 7.07
N TRP A 315 2.95 15.81 8.20
CA TRP A 315 2.92 17.26 8.22
C TRP A 315 4.24 17.89 7.75
N ASP A 316 5.37 17.40 8.25
CA ASP A 316 6.69 17.86 7.84
C ASP A 316 6.90 17.70 6.34
N ALA A 317 6.53 16.55 5.79
CA ALA A 317 6.59 16.28 4.35
C ALA A 317 5.62 17.17 3.56
N TRP A 318 4.43 17.44 4.10
CA TRP A 318 3.47 18.34 3.49
C TRP A 318 3.99 19.80 3.41
N GLN A 319 4.65 20.28 4.47
CA GLN A 319 5.24 21.61 4.54
C GLN A 319 6.49 21.76 3.67
N ALA A 320 7.30 20.71 3.56
CA ALA A 320 8.50 20.73 2.70
C ALA A 320 8.15 20.84 1.21
N GLY A 321 6.91 20.55 0.84
CA GLY A 321 6.34 20.76 -0.47
C GLY A 321 7.16 20.19 -1.62
N PRO A 322 6.86 19.02 -2.13
CA PRO A 322 6.77 18.89 -3.57
C PRO A 322 5.36 18.50 -3.97
N ARG A 323 4.77 19.45 -4.60
CA ARG A 323 4.19 19.25 -5.93
C ARG A 323 3.38 17.99 -6.02
N ARG A 324 2.12 18.19 -5.62
CA ARG A 324 1.05 17.19 -5.67
C ARG A 324 0.87 16.71 -7.09
N ILE A 325 0.58 15.44 -7.24
CA ILE A 325 0.03 14.92 -8.47
C ILE A 325 -1.45 15.33 -8.45
N GLU A 326 -1.83 16.23 -9.31
CA GLU A 326 -3.24 16.37 -9.65
C GLU A 326 -3.67 15.08 -10.34
N VAL A 327 -4.25 14.17 -9.55
CA VAL A 327 -4.95 13.02 -10.14
C VAL A 327 -6.14 13.62 -10.85
N GLY A 328 -6.09 13.61 -12.19
CA GLY A 328 -7.07 14.27 -13.04
C GLY A 328 -8.48 13.99 -12.54
N ALA A 329 -9.22 15.06 -12.29
CA ALA A 329 -10.63 15.02 -11.99
C ALA A 329 -11.36 14.43 -13.22
N SER A 330 -11.48 13.11 -13.27
CA SER A 330 -12.51 12.46 -14.06
C SER A 330 -13.83 12.86 -13.41
N GLY A 331 -14.57 13.74 -14.09
CA GLY A 331 -15.70 14.46 -13.58
C GLY A 331 -16.71 13.59 -12.84
N GLY A 332 -17.13 14.08 -11.68
CA GLY A 332 -18.36 13.72 -11.03
C GLY A 332 -18.29 12.50 -10.12
N ALA A 333 -17.92 12.73 -8.89
CA ALA A 333 -18.58 12.19 -7.71
C ALA A 333 -17.77 12.59 -6.48
N GLU A 334 -18.21 13.60 -5.76
CA GLU A 334 -17.89 13.81 -4.36
C GLU A 334 -18.43 12.61 -3.57
N GLY A 335 -17.67 11.54 -3.44
CA GLY A 335 -18.24 10.41 -2.72
C GLY A 335 -17.43 9.11 -2.61
N ALA A 336 -16.24 9.01 -3.15
CA ALA A 336 -15.49 7.76 -3.08
C ALA A 336 -14.02 8.00 -2.79
N ALA A 337 -13.70 8.25 -1.54
CA ALA A 337 -12.35 8.07 -1.01
C ALA A 337 -12.45 7.22 0.25
N GLU A 338 -12.15 6.03 0.12
CA GLU A 338 -11.24 5.04 0.68
C GLU A 338 -11.48 4.52 2.10
N VAL A 339 -11.61 3.21 2.11
CA VAL A 339 -11.35 2.34 3.26
C VAL A 339 -9.86 2.34 3.61
#